data_a148dbe517111477d53b88c5812d5d69
#
_entry.id   a148dbe517111477d53b88c5812d5d69
#
_cell.length_a   1.000
_cell.length_b   1.000
_cell.length_c   1.000
_cell.angle_alpha   90.00
_cell.angle_beta   90.00
_cell.angle_gamma   90.00
#
_symmetry.space_group_name_H-M   'P 1'
#
loop_
_entity.id
_entity.type
_entity.pdbx_description
1 polymer ?
#
loop_
_entity_poly.entity_id
_entity_poly.type
_entity_poly.pdbx_seq_one_letter_code
_entity_poly.pdbx_strand_id
1 'polypeptide(L)'
;MQSKADDGYRLWLRYDLISDHLILQSYQKSVTGWIIEGTSPSSIVTSTELQNGLNGLLGKNIEHVTILKRNGIIVAGTPDNSSIISSLKLKSKLSGLGDEGYLILTTKYRHKKIIVIAANKDAGVLYGTFHFLRLMETHRDISKLEIASSPKVKIRILNHWDNLNRSVERGYAGLSLWDWNSLPDSLDPRYTDYARENASIGINATVLTNVNANALILTRDYLVKV
;
A
#
# COMPACT_ATOMS: atom_id res chain seq x y z
N MET A 1 -21.11 14.58 22.36
CA MET A 1 -20.18 14.49 21.25
C MET A 1 -20.99 14.59 19.96
N GLN A 2 -20.74 15.60 19.13
CA GLN A 2 -21.32 15.62 17.79
C GLN A 2 -20.60 14.56 16.95
N SER A 3 -21.31 13.52 16.55
CA SER A 3 -20.84 12.58 15.54
C SER A 3 -20.71 13.36 14.22
N LYS A 4 -19.50 13.62 13.77
CA LYS A 4 -19.30 14.05 12.38
C LYS A 4 -19.54 12.84 11.49
N ALA A 5 -20.46 12.99 10.54
CA ALA A 5 -20.61 11.99 9.49
C ALA A 5 -19.28 11.83 8.75
N ASP A 6 -18.91 10.58 8.46
CA ASP A 6 -17.78 10.27 7.60
C ASP A 6 -18.12 10.69 6.16
N ASP A 7 -17.21 11.40 5.52
CA ASP A 7 -17.36 11.80 4.12
C ASP A 7 -17.09 10.66 3.12
N GLY A 8 -16.65 9.50 3.64
CA GLY A 8 -16.31 8.33 2.84
C GLY A 8 -15.03 8.45 2.00
N TYR A 9 -14.36 9.59 2.02
CA TYR A 9 -13.25 9.90 1.09
C TYR A 9 -12.10 8.92 1.21
N ARG A 10 -11.66 8.57 2.43
CA ARG A 10 -10.51 7.68 2.65
C ARG A 10 -10.86 6.19 2.58
N LEU A 11 -12.11 5.86 2.32
CA LEU A 11 -12.62 4.48 2.23
C LEU A 11 -12.09 3.60 3.39
N TRP A 12 -11.37 2.54 3.06
CA TRP A 12 -10.76 1.63 4.03
C TRP A 12 -9.32 2.01 4.44
N LEU A 13 -8.73 3.10 3.88
CA LEU A 13 -7.40 3.61 4.24
C LEU A 13 -7.43 4.72 5.28
N ARG A 14 -8.46 4.74 6.12
CA ARG A 14 -8.60 5.72 7.21
C ARG A 14 -7.64 5.47 8.36
N TYR A 15 -7.32 4.21 8.59
CA TYR A 15 -6.47 3.76 9.68
C TYR A 15 -6.95 4.27 11.04
N ASP A 16 -8.27 4.17 11.28
CA ASP A 16 -8.87 4.60 12.54
C ASP A 16 -8.29 3.82 13.72
N LEU A 17 -8.17 4.47 14.87
CA LEU A 17 -7.68 3.85 16.08
C LEU A 17 -8.49 2.59 16.41
N ILE A 18 -7.77 1.50 16.65
CA ILE A 18 -8.38 0.22 17.03
C ILE A 18 -9.15 0.41 18.34
N SER A 19 -10.47 0.21 18.28
CA SER A 19 -11.39 0.46 19.39
C SER A 19 -11.36 -0.64 20.47
N ASP A 20 -11.03 -1.87 20.10
CA ASP A 20 -10.85 -2.96 21.06
C ASP A 20 -9.55 -2.78 21.84
N HIS A 21 -9.69 -2.50 23.13
CA HIS A 21 -8.57 -2.18 24.00
C HIS A 21 -7.57 -3.34 24.20
N LEU A 22 -8.04 -4.59 24.21
CA LEU A 22 -7.18 -5.75 24.38
C LEU A 22 -6.37 -6.01 23.10
N ILE A 23 -7.00 -5.89 21.96
CA ILE A 23 -6.34 -6.00 20.65
C ILE A 23 -5.34 -4.86 20.47
N LEU A 24 -5.72 -3.63 20.77
CA LEU A 24 -4.85 -2.47 20.71
C LEU A 24 -3.59 -2.67 21.56
N GLN A 25 -3.74 -3.08 22.82
CA GLN A 25 -2.59 -3.35 23.70
C GLN A 25 -1.69 -4.48 23.16
N SER A 26 -2.29 -5.55 22.62
CA SER A 26 -1.55 -6.65 22.00
C SER A 26 -0.70 -6.17 20.83
N TYR A 27 -1.29 -5.37 19.94
CA TYR A 27 -0.58 -4.82 18.79
C TYR A 27 0.50 -3.81 19.21
N GLN A 28 0.21 -2.93 20.18
CA GLN A 28 1.20 -1.99 20.70
C GLN A 28 2.42 -2.66 21.34
N LYS A 29 2.27 -3.89 21.87
CA LYS A 29 3.37 -4.72 22.36
C LYS A 29 4.10 -5.44 21.21
N SER A 30 3.36 -5.81 20.16
CA SER A 30 3.88 -6.61 19.03
C SER A 30 4.56 -5.76 17.97
N VAL A 31 4.21 -4.46 17.86
CA VAL A 31 4.75 -3.53 16.86
C VAL A 31 5.39 -2.35 17.58
N THR A 32 6.71 -2.24 17.47
CA THR A 32 7.48 -1.21 18.19
C THR A 32 8.28 -0.28 17.29
N GLY A 33 8.36 -0.58 16.00
CA GLY A 33 9.04 0.20 14.96
C GLY A 33 9.05 -0.54 13.64
N TRP A 34 9.61 0.07 12.63
CA TRP A 34 9.76 -0.53 11.30
C TRP A 34 11.05 -0.12 10.62
N ILE A 35 11.51 -0.95 9.66
CA ILE A 35 12.72 -0.77 8.85
C ILE A 35 12.35 -0.97 7.37
N ILE A 36 12.73 -0.01 6.55
CA ILE A 36 12.80 -0.12 5.09
C ILE A 36 14.16 0.43 4.68
N GLU A 37 14.96 -0.36 3.96
CA GLU A 37 16.29 0.03 3.48
C GLU A 37 16.23 0.48 2.01
N GLY A 38 15.17 0.12 1.27
CA GLY A 38 14.96 0.50 -0.12
C GLY A 38 14.66 1.98 -0.31
N THR A 39 15.08 2.55 -1.46
CA THR A 39 14.93 3.97 -1.82
C THR A 39 14.15 4.19 -3.12
N SER A 40 13.57 3.16 -3.70
CA SER A 40 12.72 3.29 -4.90
C SER A 40 11.45 4.07 -4.59
N PRO A 41 10.77 4.64 -5.60
CA PRO A 41 9.46 5.27 -5.40
C PRO A 41 8.46 4.38 -4.64
N SER A 42 8.39 3.10 -4.98
CA SER A 42 7.52 2.14 -4.27
C SER A 42 7.95 1.92 -2.82
N SER A 43 9.25 1.91 -2.52
CA SER A 43 9.76 1.83 -1.14
C SER A 43 9.40 3.07 -0.33
N ILE A 44 9.42 4.26 -0.94
CA ILE A 44 9.02 5.52 -0.30
C ILE A 44 7.52 5.49 0.04
N VAL A 45 6.68 5.07 -0.92
CA VAL A 45 5.23 4.91 -0.68
C VAL A 45 4.97 3.89 0.41
N THR A 46 5.65 2.74 0.39
CA THR A 46 5.55 1.70 1.43
C THR A 46 5.90 2.25 2.82
N SER A 47 6.94 3.07 2.90
CA SER A 47 7.36 3.77 4.12
C SER A 47 6.24 4.69 4.65
N THR A 48 5.68 5.50 3.77
CA THR A 48 4.57 6.41 4.10
C THR A 48 3.32 5.65 4.57
N GLU A 49 2.97 4.55 3.91
CA GLU A 49 1.82 3.73 4.31
C GLU A 49 2.04 3.05 5.68
N LEU A 50 3.23 2.52 5.95
CA LEU A 50 3.55 1.99 7.28
C LEU A 50 3.45 3.08 8.35
N GLN A 51 4.01 4.26 8.11
CA GLN A 51 3.95 5.38 9.05
C GLN A 51 2.49 5.77 9.35
N ASN A 52 1.69 6.00 8.31
CA ASN A 52 0.30 6.44 8.45
C ASN A 52 -0.56 5.35 9.09
N GLY A 53 -0.47 4.12 8.56
CA GLY A 53 -1.25 3.00 9.04
C GLY A 53 -0.95 2.63 10.48
N LEU A 54 0.33 2.50 10.83
CA LEU A 54 0.71 2.13 12.19
C LEU A 54 0.38 3.23 13.21
N ASN A 55 0.61 4.50 12.86
CA ASN A 55 0.30 5.61 13.76
C ASN A 55 -1.20 5.74 13.99
N GLY A 56 -2.01 5.64 12.94
CA GLY A 56 -3.47 5.70 13.04
C GLY A 56 -4.01 4.54 13.86
N LEU A 57 -3.75 3.30 13.45
CA LEU A 57 -4.27 2.08 14.09
C LEU A 57 -3.86 1.95 15.55
N LEU A 58 -2.64 2.36 15.90
CA LEU A 58 -2.09 2.20 17.25
C LEU A 58 -2.21 3.44 18.12
N GLY A 59 -2.64 4.57 17.57
CA GLY A 59 -2.83 5.83 18.31
C GLY A 59 -1.55 6.40 18.91
N LYS A 60 -0.39 6.03 18.37
CA LYS A 60 0.92 6.54 18.83
C LYS A 60 1.93 6.56 17.69
N ASN A 61 2.95 7.37 17.84
CA ASN A 61 4.04 7.40 16.86
C ASN A 61 4.85 6.10 16.90
N ILE A 62 4.88 5.38 15.78
CA ILE A 62 5.71 4.20 15.55
C ILE A 62 6.90 4.60 14.67
N GLU A 63 8.10 4.51 15.22
CA GLU A 63 9.29 5.07 14.61
C GLU A 63 9.83 4.23 13.45
N HIS A 64 10.25 4.88 12.39
CA HIS A 64 11.23 4.32 11.46
C HIS A 64 12.57 4.20 12.16
N VAL A 65 13.14 3.00 12.22
CA VAL A 65 14.43 2.76 12.83
C VAL A 65 15.40 2.18 11.79
N THR A 66 16.67 2.50 11.92
CA THR A 66 17.72 2.02 11.01
C THR A 66 18.45 0.78 11.55
N ILE A 67 18.28 0.48 12.83
CA ILE A 67 18.98 -0.63 13.50
C ILE A 67 17.97 -1.47 14.28
N LEU A 68 18.05 -2.79 14.11
CA LEU A 68 17.21 -3.75 14.80
C LEU A 68 17.77 -4.04 16.20
N LYS A 69 17.29 -3.30 17.21
CA LYS A 69 17.75 -3.45 18.62
C LYS A 69 16.74 -4.12 19.54
N ARG A 70 15.45 -4.17 19.17
CA ARG A 70 14.35 -4.66 20.02
C ARG A 70 13.42 -5.62 19.28
N ASN A 71 12.54 -6.32 20.01
CA ASN A 71 11.47 -7.11 19.41
C ASN A 71 10.39 -6.23 18.80
N GLY A 72 9.59 -6.79 17.89
CA GLY A 72 8.41 -6.12 17.34
C GLY A 72 8.74 -5.12 16.23
N ILE A 73 9.89 -5.25 15.59
CA ILE A 73 10.22 -4.46 14.40
C ILE A 73 9.63 -5.14 13.17
N ILE A 74 8.92 -4.36 12.35
CA ILE A 74 8.52 -4.75 11.01
C ILE A 74 9.69 -4.47 10.08
N VAL A 75 10.09 -5.46 9.28
CA VAL A 75 11.13 -5.31 8.25
C VAL A 75 10.48 -5.54 6.90
N ALA A 76 10.41 -4.50 6.08
CA ALA A 76 9.79 -4.55 4.75
C ALA A 76 10.83 -4.29 3.65
N GLY A 77 10.83 -5.11 2.60
CA GLY A 77 11.75 -4.97 1.47
C GLY A 77 11.91 -6.23 0.63
N THR A 78 12.89 -6.19 -0.24
CA THR A 78 13.28 -7.32 -1.09
C THR A 78 14.65 -7.88 -0.64
N PRO A 79 15.04 -9.09 -1.06
CA PRO A 79 16.40 -9.58 -0.83
C PRO A 79 17.48 -8.68 -1.43
N ASP A 80 17.15 -7.91 -2.48
CA ASP A 80 18.11 -7.06 -3.19
C ASP A 80 18.32 -5.71 -2.50
N ASN A 81 17.31 -5.21 -1.76
CA ASN A 81 17.36 -3.88 -1.15
C ASN A 81 17.30 -3.88 0.39
N SER A 82 17.27 -5.05 1.02
CA SER A 82 17.30 -5.17 2.48
C SER A 82 18.32 -6.20 2.94
N SER A 83 19.32 -5.74 3.65
CA SER A 83 20.37 -6.58 4.22
C SER A 83 19.83 -7.62 5.21
N ILE A 84 18.80 -7.25 5.97
CA ILE A 84 18.13 -8.15 6.93
C ILE A 84 17.39 -9.24 6.15
N ILE A 85 16.57 -8.88 5.15
CA ILE A 85 15.79 -9.86 4.35
C ILE A 85 16.71 -10.78 3.58
N SER A 86 17.77 -10.25 2.97
CA SER A 86 18.79 -11.05 2.28
C SER A 86 19.37 -12.14 3.19
N SER A 87 19.69 -11.79 4.44
CA SER A 87 20.28 -12.72 5.41
C SER A 87 19.30 -13.80 5.91
N LEU A 88 17.98 -13.60 5.78
CA LEU A 88 16.96 -14.59 6.18
C LEU A 88 16.82 -15.74 5.18
N LYS A 89 17.49 -15.69 4.03
CA LYS A 89 17.52 -16.75 3.00
C LYS A 89 16.13 -17.21 2.55
N LEU A 90 15.22 -16.27 2.33
CA LEU A 90 13.81 -16.55 1.97
C LEU A 90 13.60 -16.92 0.49
N LYS A 91 14.66 -17.15 -0.28
CA LYS A 91 14.58 -17.41 -1.73
C LYS A 91 13.60 -18.53 -2.10
N SER A 92 13.60 -19.64 -1.38
CA SER A 92 12.65 -20.74 -1.63
C SER A 92 11.20 -20.37 -1.39
N LYS A 93 10.92 -19.54 -0.40
CA LYS A 93 9.55 -19.05 -0.07
C LYS A 93 9.08 -17.99 -1.05
N LEU A 94 9.97 -17.26 -1.68
CA LEU A 94 9.67 -16.18 -2.63
C LEU A 94 9.62 -16.65 -4.09
N SER A 95 10.29 -17.76 -4.43
CA SER A 95 10.50 -18.20 -5.82
C SER A 95 9.23 -18.42 -6.64
N GLY A 96 8.12 -18.80 -6.02
CA GLY A 96 6.84 -19.04 -6.69
C GLY A 96 5.88 -17.82 -6.71
N LEU A 97 6.26 -16.69 -6.12
CA LEU A 97 5.34 -15.58 -5.88
C LEU A 97 5.29 -14.56 -7.03
N GLY A 98 6.22 -14.62 -7.99
CA GLY A 98 6.30 -13.64 -9.08
C GLY A 98 6.72 -12.26 -8.58
N ASP A 99 6.48 -11.23 -9.40
CA ASP A 99 6.95 -9.86 -9.12
C ASP A 99 6.03 -9.10 -8.15
N GLU A 100 4.77 -9.45 -8.08
CA GLU A 100 3.76 -8.76 -7.28
C GLU A 100 3.28 -9.57 -6.05
N GLY A 101 3.75 -10.80 -5.92
CA GLY A 101 3.47 -11.60 -4.74
C GLY A 101 4.36 -11.23 -3.56
N TYR A 102 3.92 -11.59 -2.37
CA TYR A 102 4.59 -11.27 -1.12
C TYR A 102 4.49 -12.38 -0.09
N LEU A 103 5.38 -12.30 0.89
CA LEU A 103 5.43 -13.13 2.09
C LEU A 103 5.32 -12.23 3.32
N ILE A 104 4.38 -12.52 4.23
CA ILE A 104 4.34 -11.91 5.57
C ILE A 104 4.66 -13.00 6.58
N LEU A 105 5.74 -12.82 7.32
CA LEU A 105 6.28 -13.85 8.18
C LEU A 105 6.68 -13.30 9.55
N THR A 106 6.21 -13.93 10.63
CA THR A 106 6.78 -13.72 11.95
C THR A 106 7.96 -14.67 12.17
N THR A 107 9.13 -14.13 12.45
CA THR A 107 10.35 -14.93 12.63
C THR A 107 11.29 -14.31 13.67
N LYS A 108 12.44 -14.93 13.87
CA LYS A 108 13.52 -14.38 14.71
C LYS A 108 14.72 -14.01 13.85
N TYR A 109 15.28 -12.85 14.11
CA TYR A 109 16.55 -12.40 13.57
C TYR A 109 17.45 -11.91 14.71
N ARG A 110 18.66 -12.47 14.83
CA ARG A 110 19.61 -12.17 15.95
C ARG A 110 18.91 -12.19 17.32
N HIS A 111 18.15 -13.26 17.58
CA HIS A 111 17.35 -13.47 18.80
C HIS A 111 16.18 -12.49 19.04
N LYS A 112 15.93 -11.55 18.12
CA LYS A 112 14.80 -10.64 18.20
C LYS A 112 13.63 -11.17 17.37
N LYS A 113 12.42 -11.13 17.93
CA LYS A 113 11.18 -11.44 17.22
C LYS A 113 10.84 -10.27 16.31
N ILE A 114 10.66 -10.54 15.02
CA ILE A 114 10.35 -9.55 13.99
C ILE A 114 9.18 -10.02 13.12
N ILE A 115 8.53 -9.06 12.47
CA ILE A 115 7.58 -9.30 11.38
C ILE A 115 8.29 -8.91 10.09
N VAL A 116 8.28 -9.79 9.10
CA VAL A 116 8.91 -9.58 7.80
C VAL A 116 7.82 -9.45 6.74
N ILE A 117 7.90 -8.42 5.91
CA ILE A 117 7.12 -8.25 4.69
C ILE A 117 8.12 -8.30 3.54
N ALA A 118 8.21 -9.45 2.87
CA ALA A 118 9.21 -9.67 1.83
C ALA A 118 8.56 -9.99 0.48
N ALA A 119 9.18 -9.55 -0.60
CA ALA A 119 8.76 -9.84 -1.97
C ALA A 119 9.97 -9.91 -2.91
N ASN A 120 9.75 -10.38 -4.15
CA ASN A 120 10.78 -10.35 -5.19
C ASN A 120 10.99 -8.93 -5.75
N LYS A 121 9.95 -8.09 -5.74
CA LYS A 121 9.98 -6.70 -6.23
C LYS A 121 9.25 -5.77 -5.26
N ASP A 122 9.56 -4.48 -5.33
CA ASP A 122 9.00 -3.47 -4.42
C ASP A 122 7.48 -3.34 -4.50
N ALA A 123 6.86 -3.59 -5.66
CA ALA A 123 5.39 -3.63 -5.78
C ALA A 123 4.78 -4.71 -4.88
N GLY A 124 5.39 -5.90 -4.83
CA GLY A 124 4.95 -6.95 -3.90
C GLY A 124 5.11 -6.56 -2.44
N VAL A 125 6.18 -5.82 -2.09
CA VAL A 125 6.36 -5.30 -0.72
C VAL A 125 5.23 -4.33 -0.35
N LEU A 126 4.86 -3.43 -1.26
CA LEU A 126 3.76 -2.49 -1.07
C LEU A 126 2.42 -3.22 -0.86
N TYR A 127 2.11 -4.20 -1.71
CA TYR A 127 0.89 -5.02 -1.56
C TYR A 127 0.86 -5.82 -0.26
N GLY A 128 2.01 -6.37 0.13
CA GLY A 128 2.17 -7.05 1.42
C GLY A 128 1.97 -6.11 2.60
N THR A 129 2.40 -4.87 2.48
CA THR A 129 2.21 -3.84 3.52
C THR A 129 0.74 -3.47 3.68
N PHE A 130 0.01 -3.23 2.60
CA PHE A 130 -1.44 -3.01 2.67
C PHE A 130 -2.17 -4.22 3.27
N HIS A 131 -1.76 -5.43 2.89
CA HIS A 131 -2.35 -6.63 3.50
C HIS A 131 -2.06 -6.71 5.00
N PHE A 132 -0.85 -6.43 5.44
CA PHE A 132 -0.49 -6.41 6.86
C PHE A 132 -1.32 -5.39 7.65
N LEU A 133 -1.46 -4.17 7.16
CA LEU A 133 -2.28 -3.14 7.79
C LEU A 133 -3.75 -3.58 7.87
N ARG A 134 -4.29 -4.18 6.81
CA ARG A 134 -5.66 -4.73 6.80
C ARG A 134 -5.84 -5.88 7.82
N LEU A 135 -4.83 -6.73 8.04
CA LEU A 135 -4.90 -7.73 9.12
C LEU A 135 -5.10 -7.07 10.48
N MET A 136 -4.43 -5.94 10.72
CA MET A 136 -4.62 -5.18 11.96
C MET A 136 -5.99 -4.53 12.03
N GLU A 137 -6.46 -3.87 10.95
CA GLU A 137 -7.81 -3.28 10.88
C GLU A 137 -8.92 -4.29 11.10
N THR A 138 -8.72 -5.52 10.62
CA THR A 138 -9.69 -6.62 10.78
C THR A 138 -9.44 -7.46 12.04
N HIS A 139 -8.65 -6.94 12.98
CA HIS A 139 -8.40 -7.53 14.29
C HIS A 139 -7.81 -8.96 14.25
N ARG A 140 -6.99 -9.25 13.24
CA ARG A 140 -6.34 -10.57 13.12
C ARG A 140 -5.13 -10.69 14.03
N ASP A 141 -4.89 -11.89 14.54
CA ASP A 141 -3.67 -12.16 15.31
C ASP A 141 -2.42 -12.02 14.43
N ILE A 142 -1.52 -11.11 14.83
CA ILE A 142 -0.24 -10.86 14.16
C ILE A 142 0.95 -11.49 14.90
N SER A 143 0.71 -12.25 15.96
CA SER A 143 1.76 -12.82 16.78
C SER A 143 2.54 -13.95 16.11
N LYS A 144 1.89 -14.65 15.15
CA LYS A 144 2.47 -15.76 14.40
C LYS A 144 1.93 -15.77 12.97
N LEU A 145 2.59 -15.03 12.10
CA LEU A 145 2.20 -14.93 10.68
C LEU A 145 3.07 -15.85 9.82
N GLU A 146 2.46 -16.50 8.85
CA GLU A 146 3.09 -17.16 7.72
C GLU A 146 2.10 -17.12 6.54
N ILE A 147 2.13 -16.02 5.80
CA ILE A 147 1.20 -15.75 4.69
C ILE A 147 2.01 -15.56 3.43
N ALA A 148 1.80 -16.40 2.45
CA ALA A 148 2.30 -16.21 1.09
C ALA A 148 1.11 -15.95 0.17
N SER A 149 1.19 -14.89 -0.62
CA SER A 149 0.14 -14.48 -1.54
C SER A 149 0.72 -14.02 -2.88
N SER A 150 0.08 -14.41 -3.95
CA SER A 150 0.45 -14.00 -5.31
C SER A 150 -0.82 -13.80 -6.13
N PRO A 151 -0.89 -12.73 -6.94
CA PRO A 151 -2.05 -12.52 -7.82
C PRO A 151 -2.16 -13.64 -8.84
N LYS A 152 -3.38 -14.17 -9.02
CA LYS A 152 -3.66 -15.18 -10.05
C LYS A 152 -3.77 -14.59 -11.45
N VAL A 153 -4.11 -13.30 -11.55
CA VAL A 153 -4.26 -12.54 -12.78
C VAL A 153 -3.19 -11.45 -12.81
N LYS A 154 -2.39 -11.39 -13.87
CA LYS A 154 -1.28 -10.43 -13.98
C LYS A 154 -1.74 -8.99 -14.20
N ILE A 155 -2.80 -8.80 -14.99
CA ILE A 155 -3.31 -7.48 -15.35
C ILE A 155 -4.66 -7.29 -14.65
N ARG A 156 -4.75 -6.29 -13.79
CA ARG A 156 -5.94 -5.96 -13.01
C ARG A 156 -6.19 -4.47 -13.17
N ILE A 157 -7.13 -4.13 -14.04
CA ILE A 157 -7.33 -2.77 -14.57
C ILE A 157 -8.71 -2.27 -14.17
N LEU A 158 -8.78 -1.03 -13.71
CA LEU A 158 -10.01 -0.26 -13.74
C LEU A 158 -10.11 0.46 -15.09
N ASN A 159 -11.26 0.32 -15.76
CA ASN A 159 -11.51 0.90 -17.04
C ASN A 159 -12.49 2.08 -16.90
N HIS A 160 -12.00 3.30 -17.06
CA HIS A 160 -12.79 4.51 -17.05
C HIS A 160 -13.33 4.79 -18.47
N TRP A 161 -14.61 5.14 -18.56
CA TRP A 161 -15.25 5.59 -19.79
C TRP A 161 -15.43 7.11 -19.79
N ASP A 162 -14.39 7.78 -19.36
CA ASP A 162 -14.38 9.20 -19.09
C ASP A 162 -14.04 10.00 -20.34
N ASN A 163 -14.73 11.12 -20.56
CA ASN A 163 -14.49 12.04 -21.65
C ASN A 163 -13.57 13.18 -21.19
N LEU A 164 -12.91 13.85 -22.13
CA LEU A 164 -12.01 14.95 -21.82
C LEU A 164 -12.72 16.18 -21.22
N ASN A 165 -14.02 16.34 -21.45
CA ASN A 165 -14.86 17.37 -20.83
C ASN A 165 -15.37 16.97 -19.44
N ARG A 166 -14.84 15.90 -18.87
CA ARG A 166 -15.19 15.30 -17.57
C ARG A 166 -16.54 14.61 -17.49
N SER A 167 -17.33 14.57 -18.54
CA SER A 167 -18.51 13.70 -18.52
C SER A 167 -18.09 12.23 -18.54
N VAL A 168 -18.85 11.38 -17.84
CA VAL A 168 -18.59 9.94 -17.83
C VAL A 168 -19.57 9.28 -18.78
N GLU A 169 -19.06 8.45 -19.69
CA GLU A 169 -19.81 7.74 -20.71
C GLU A 169 -20.66 8.72 -21.56
N ARG A 170 -21.99 8.68 -21.45
CA ARG A 170 -22.94 9.56 -22.16
C ARG A 170 -23.39 10.75 -21.31
N GLY A 171 -22.70 11.04 -20.21
CA GLY A 171 -22.95 12.19 -19.36
C GLY A 171 -23.90 11.93 -18.17
N TYR A 172 -24.44 10.73 -18.03
CA TYR A 172 -25.38 10.42 -16.94
C TYR A 172 -24.71 9.79 -15.68
N ALA A 173 -23.44 9.41 -15.77
CA ALA A 173 -22.73 8.75 -14.69
C ALA A 173 -21.87 9.70 -13.83
N GLY A 174 -22.16 11.01 -13.88
CA GLY A 174 -21.46 12.01 -13.06
C GLY A 174 -20.22 12.60 -13.73
N LEU A 175 -19.31 13.13 -12.90
CA LEU A 175 -18.09 13.77 -13.36
C LEU A 175 -16.88 12.86 -13.15
N SER A 176 -16.01 12.82 -14.15
CA SER A 176 -14.71 12.14 -14.09
C SER A 176 -13.85 12.64 -12.93
N LEU A 177 -13.10 11.72 -12.31
CA LEU A 177 -12.00 12.06 -11.44
C LEU A 177 -10.93 12.89 -12.18
N TRP A 178 -10.66 12.54 -13.45
CA TRP A 178 -9.61 13.15 -14.26
C TRP A 178 -10.06 14.48 -14.83
N ASP A 179 -9.38 15.56 -14.44
CA ASP A 179 -9.62 16.89 -14.96
C ASP A 179 -8.59 17.25 -16.04
N TRP A 180 -8.92 16.95 -17.28
CA TRP A 180 -8.05 17.17 -18.43
C TRP A 180 -7.85 18.66 -18.76
N ASN A 181 -8.65 19.56 -18.19
CA ASN A 181 -8.45 20.99 -18.35
C ASN A 181 -7.35 21.53 -17.44
N SER A 182 -7.17 20.93 -16.26
CA SER A 182 -6.09 21.29 -15.33
C SER A 182 -4.80 20.49 -15.58
N LEU A 183 -4.89 19.30 -16.17
CA LEU A 183 -3.75 18.52 -16.61
C LEU A 183 -3.13 19.11 -17.89
N PRO A 184 -1.80 19.05 -18.08
CA PRO A 184 -0.78 18.48 -17.20
C PRO A 184 -0.22 19.45 -16.14
N ASP A 185 -0.73 20.66 -16.05
CA ASP A 185 -0.13 21.75 -15.26
C ASP A 185 -0.40 21.58 -13.75
N SER A 186 -1.53 21.00 -13.39
CA SER A 186 -1.94 20.78 -12.00
C SER A 186 -2.36 19.33 -11.75
N LEU A 187 -1.83 18.74 -10.66
CA LEU A 187 -2.21 17.41 -10.20
C LEU A 187 -3.14 17.53 -9.00
N ASP A 188 -4.37 17.05 -9.14
CA ASP A 188 -5.29 16.93 -8.00
C ASP A 188 -4.76 15.84 -7.03
N PRO A 189 -4.64 16.11 -5.72
CA PRO A 189 -4.23 15.11 -4.73
C PRO A 189 -5.04 13.81 -4.77
N ARG A 190 -6.29 13.86 -5.23
CA ARG A 190 -7.14 12.68 -5.40
C ARG A 190 -6.57 11.65 -6.38
N TYR A 191 -5.70 12.04 -7.33
CA TYR A 191 -5.05 11.06 -8.22
C TYR A 191 -4.10 10.16 -7.44
N THR A 192 -3.36 10.73 -6.48
CA THR A 192 -2.51 9.95 -5.57
C THR A 192 -3.35 9.04 -4.67
N ASP A 193 -4.43 9.55 -4.08
CA ASP A 193 -5.31 8.74 -3.23
C ASP A 193 -5.99 7.62 -4.02
N TYR A 194 -6.44 7.88 -5.23
CA TYR A 194 -6.97 6.88 -6.14
C TYR A 194 -5.93 5.76 -6.42
N ALA A 195 -4.68 6.14 -6.70
CA ALA A 195 -3.60 5.16 -6.93
C ALA A 195 -3.31 4.32 -5.66
N ARG A 196 -3.29 4.95 -4.48
CA ARG A 196 -3.11 4.28 -3.19
C ARG A 196 -4.21 3.26 -2.91
N GLU A 197 -5.47 3.66 -3.08
CA GLU A 197 -6.64 2.79 -2.86
C GLU A 197 -6.64 1.60 -3.80
N ASN A 198 -6.35 1.83 -5.09
CA ASN A 198 -6.20 0.77 -6.08
C ASN A 198 -5.06 -0.20 -5.72
N ALA A 199 -3.90 0.31 -5.36
CA ALA A 199 -2.77 -0.52 -4.94
C ALA A 199 -3.11 -1.35 -3.69
N SER A 200 -3.90 -0.81 -2.75
CA SER A 200 -4.29 -1.50 -1.52
C SER A 200 -5.11 -2.76 -1.75
N ILE A 201 -5.82 -2.85 -2.87
CA ILE A 201 -6.59 -4.03 -3.29
C ILE A 201 -5.95 -4.79 -4.45
N GLY A 202 -4.72 -4.39 -4.83
CA GLY A 202 -3.92 -5.07 -5.83
C GLY A 202 -4.28 -4.73 -7.28
N ILE A 203 -5.02 -3.66 -7.54
CA ILE A 203 -5.19 -3.11 -8.90
C ILE A 203 -3.85 -2.49 -9.33
N ASN A 204 -3.39 -2.81 -10.54
CA ASN A 204 -2.07 -2.43 -11.01
C ASN A 204 -2.05 -1.62 -12.31
N ALA A 205 -3.21 -1.25 -12.84
CA ALA A 205 -3.33 -0.39 -14.00
C ALA A 205 -4.69 0.31 -14.05
N THR A 206 -4.79 1.36 -14.85
CA THR A 206 -6.03 2.07 -15.13
C THR A 206 -6.09 2.51 -16.58
N VAL A 207 -7.27 2.46 -17.18
CA VAL A 207 -7.58 3.11 -18.45
C VAL A 207 -8.27 4.42 -18.10
N LEU A 208 -7.70 5.54 -18.49
CA LEU A 208 -8.09 6.87 -17.98
C LEU A 208 -9.25 7.52 -18.77
N THR A 209 -9.48 7.09 -20.02
CA THR A 209 -10.46 7.69 -20.91
C THR A 209 -11.14 6.65 -21.77
N ASN A 210 -12.27 7.00 -22.37
CA ASN A 210 -12.91 6.14 -23.37
C ASN A 210 -12.14 6.14 -24.70
N VAL A 211 -12.48 5.19 -25.58
CA VAL A 211 -11.79 4.99 -26.89
C VAL A 211 -11.94 6.15 -27.86
N ASN A 212 -12.88 7.07 -27.64
CA ASN A 212 -13.13 8.23 -28.49
C ASN A 212 -12.41 9.50 -28.00
N ALA A 213 -11.57 9.38 -26.95
CA ALA A 213 -10.84 10.51 -26.43
C ALA A 213 -9.86 11.08 -27.46
N ASN A 214 -9.64 12.41 -27.42
CA ASN A 214 -8.66 13.05 -28.26
C ASN A 214 -7.24 12.50 -27.98
N ALA A 215 -6.46 12.25 -29.04
CA ALA A 215 -5.10 11.73 -28.93
C ALA A 215 -4.13 12.68 -28.19
N LEU A 216 -4.50 13.91 -27.91
CA LEU A 216 -3.70 14.87 -27.12
C LEU A 216 -3.26 14.28 -25.77
N ILE A 217 -4.10 13.48 -25.12
CA ILE A 217 -3.77 12.81 -23.84
C ILE A 217 -2.64 11.78 -23.95
N LEU A 218 -2.33 11.32 -25.17
CA LEU A 218 -1.22 10.39 -25.44
C LEU A 218 0.11 11.11 -25.64
N THR A 219 0.15 12.43 -25.49
CA THR A 219 1.41 13.18 -25.56
C THR A 219 2.21 13.02 -24.26
N ARG A 220 3.53 13.22 -24.37
CA ARG A 220 4.43 13.07 -23.23
C ARG A 220 4.04 13.95 -22.05
N ASP A 221 3.61 15.19 -22.30
CA ASP A 221 3.30 16.16 -21.26
C ASP A 221 2.16 15.69 -20.35
N TYR A 222 1.18 14.99 -20.90
CA TYR A 222 0.12 14.36 -20.12
C TYR A 222 0.55 13.04 -19.46
N LEU A 223 1.20 12.14 -20.23
CA LEU A 223 1.55 10.81 -19.75
C LEU A 223 2.56 10.80 -18.60
N VAL A 224 3.40 11.83 -18.46
CA VAL A 224 4.34 11.94 -17.31
C VAL A 224 3.69 12.51 -16.06
N LYS A 225 2.46 12.99 -16.13
CA LYS A 225 1.73 13.60 -15.00
C LYS A 225 0.65 12.69 -14.43
N VAL A 226 0.21 11.72 -15.19
CA VAL A 226 -0.79 10.73 -14.81
C VAL A 226 -0.15 9.36 -14.64
#